data_8d8ffd3cc1c892896a1a56d9f87f478f
#
_entry.id   8d8ffd3cc1c892896a1a56d9f87f478f
#
_cell.length_a   1.000
_cell.length_b   1.000
_cell.length_c   1.000
_cell.angle_alpha   90.00
_cell.angle_beta   90.00
_cell.angle_gamma   90.00
#
_symmetry.space_group_name_H-M   'P 1'
#
loop_
_entity.id
_entity.type
_entity.pdbx_description
1 polymer ?
#
loop_
_entity_poly.entity_id
_entity_poly.type
_entity_poly.pdbx_seq_one_letter_code
_entity_poly.pdbx_strand_id
1 'polypeptide(L)'
;MQLKLPCPEQAYWGLRAMKTVAMADGVLDATERDMLESIQRIFGTTHDLEQLAPIAPMELARAFPDPQLRRQLVQGLVIMTLIDGKASPNETAHVEQFAQALEVDPPEVKNLRHVLKGEILQLRLDLVRRFWLRQKVTEVWNKEGI
;
A
#
# COMPACT_ATOMS: atom_id res chain seq x y z
N MET A 1 -5.33 16.40 -3.70
CA MET A 1 -6.21 15.31 -3.20
C MET A 1 -5.96 15.13 -1.71
N GLN A 2 -6.99 15.30 -0.90
CA GLN A 2 -6.87 15.05 0.52
C GLN A 2 -6.89 13.54 0.79
N LEU A 3 -5.89 13.06 1.52
CA LEU A 3 -5.85 11.68 1.96
C LEU A 3 -6.85 11.48 3.09
N LYS A 4 -7.74 10.53 2.93
CA LYS A 4 -8.70 10.15 3.98
C LYS A 4 -8.08 9.03 4.82
N LEU A 5 -8.08 9.21 6.14
CA LEU A 5 -7.53 8.19 7.03
C LEU A 5 -8.58 7.09 7.28
N PRO A 6 -8.22 5.82 7.10
CA PRO A 6 -9.10 4.73 7.47
C PRO A 6 -9.20 4.60 9.00
N CYS A 7 -10.29 4.02 9.49
CA CYS A 7 -10.38 3.64 10.89
C CYS A 7 -9.42 2.47 11.18
N PRO A 8 -9.10 2.17 12.46
CA PRO A 8 -8.15 1.09 12.79
C PRO A 8 -8.51 -0.27 12.18
N GLU A 9 -9.78 -0.63 12.13
CA GLU A 9 -10.23 -1.87 11.50
C GLU A 9 -9.98 -1.86 10.00
N GLN A 10 -10.29 -0.76 9.33
CA GLN A 10 -10.03 -0.60 7.89
C GLN A 10 -8.53 -0.61 7.58
N ALA A 11 -7.72 0.00 8.43
CA ALA A 11 -6.26 -0.06 8.29
C ALA A 11 -5.77 -1.52 8.36
N TYR A 12 -6.29 -2.30 9.30
CA TYR A 12 -5.98 -3.73 9.43
C TYR A 12 -6.40 -4.52 8.18
N TRP A 13 -7.62 -4.34 7.70
CA TRP A 13 -8.12 -5.01 6.49
C TRP A 13 -7.32 -4.59 5.25
N GLY A 14 -6.96 -3.32 5.14
CA GLY A 14 -6.13 -2.81 4.05
C GLY A 14 -4.73 -3.42 4.04
N LEU A 15 -4.11 -3.56 5.21
CA LEU A 15 -2.80 -4.21 5.33
C LEU A 15 -2.87 -5.69 4.92
N ARG A 16 -3.93 -6.38 5.28
CA ARG A 16 -4.15 -7.77 4.85
C ARG A 16 -4.24 -7.87 3.32
N ALA A 17 -4.97 -6.95 2.70
CA ALA A 17 -5.09 -6.92 1.25
C ALA A 17 -3.74 -6.66 0.57
N MET A 18 -2.98 -5.69 1.06
CA MET A 18 -1.65 -5.38 0.54
C MET A 18 -0.71 -6.57 0.66
N LYS A 19 -0.71 -7.25 1.81
CA LYS A 19 0.07 -8.46 2.00
C LYS A 19 -0.40 -9.58 1.08
N THR A 20 -1.69 -9.75 0.88
CA THR A 20 -2.25 -10.76 -0.04
C THR A 20 -1.72 -10.56 -1.45
N VAL A 21 -1.69 -9.32 -1.93
CA VAL A 21 -1.11 -8.99 -3.24
C VAL A 21 0.39 -9.29 -3.27
N ALA A 22 1.12 -8.84 -2.26
CA ALA A 22 2.58 -9.05 -2.18
C ALA A 22 2.95 -10.53 -2.14
N MET A 23 2.13 -11.35 -1.49
CA MET A 23 2.34 -12.80 -1.36
C MET A 23 1.84 -13.61 -2.55
N ALA A 24 1.34 -12.98 -3.62
CA ALA A 24 0.84 -13.69 -4.80
C ALA A 24 1.90 -14.60 -5.43
N ASP A 25 3.18 -14.26 -5.30
CA ASP A 25 4.30 -15.08 -5.76
C ASP A 25 4.86 -16.01 -4.67
N GLY A 26 4.23 -16.05 -3.50
CA GLY A 26 4.60 -16.93 -2.40
C GLY A 26 5.65 -16.38 -1.44
N VAL A 27 6.21 -15.20 -1.71
CA VAL A 27 7.26 -14.60 -0.88
C VAL A 27 6.99 -13.12 -0.66
N LEU A 28 7.10 -12.68 0.58
CA LEU A 28 7.12 -11.27 0.95
C LEU A 28 8.57 -10.80 0.96
N ASP A 29 8.99 -10.03 -0.03
CA ASP A 29 10.37 -9.56 -0.10
C ASP A 29 10.62 -8.39 0.88
N ALA A 30 11.89 -8.01 1.04
CA ALA A 30 12.29 -6.99 2.00
C ALA A 30 11.68 -5.61 1.67
N THR A 31 11.59 -5.26 0.38
CA THR A 31 11.03 -3.98 -0.07
C THR A 31 9.53 -3.90 0.24
N GLU A 32 8.81 -4.97 -0.02
CA GLU A 32 7.38 -5.07 0.29
C GLU A 32 7.12 -5.03 1.79
N ARG A 33 7.94 -5.72 2.56
CA ARG A 33 7.88 -5.71 4.04
C ARG A 33 8.10 -4.30 4.58
N ASP A 34 9.13 -3.61 4.11
CA ASP A 34 9.43 -2.24 4.53
C ASP A 34 8.28 -1.28 4.20
N MET A 35 7.64 -1.47 3.05
CA MET A 35 6.48 -0.67 2.66
C MET A 35 5.30 -0.89 3.61
N LEU A 36 5.00 -2.14 3.93
CA LEU A 36 3.92 -2.47 4.86
C LEU A 36 4.19 -1.89 6.25
N GLU A 37 5.43 -1.95 6.73
CA GLU A 37 5.81 -1.36 8.00
C GLU A 37 5.70 0.16 8.00
N SER A 38 6.07 0.80 6.89
CA SER A 38 5.92 2.25 6.72
C SER A 38 4.46 2.67 6.75
N ILE A 39 3.59 1.91 6.10
CA ILE A 39 2.14 2.16 6.11
C ILE A 39 1.60 2.02 7.53
N GLN A 40 2.03 1.02 8.28
CA GLN A 40 1.63 0.88 9.68
C GLN A 40 2.01 2.10 10.53
N ARG A 41 3.19 2.64 10.33
CA ARG A 41 3.62 3.86 11.04
C ARG A 41 2.73 5.06 10.71
N ILE A 42 2.35 5.21 9.44
CA ILE A 42 1.46 6.28 8.99
C ILE A 42 0.08 6.15 9.65
N PHE A 43 -0.45 4.94 9.75
CA PHE A 43 -1.76 4.67 10.34
C PHE A 43 -1.74 4.51 11.86
N GLY A 44 -0.54 4.48 12.47
CA GLY A 44 -0.41 4.28 13.91
C GLY A 44 -0.77 2.88 14.38
N THR A 45 -0.64 1.88 13.52
CA THR A 45 -0.91 0.48 13.84
C THR A 45 0.40 -0.29 14.10
N THR A 46 0.30 -1.40 14.84
CA THR A 46 1.47 -2.21 15.24
C THR A 46 1.21 -3.71 15.03
N HIS A 47 0.50 -4.08 13.97
CA HIS A 47 0.23 -5.48 13.68
C HIS A 47 1.51 -6.21 13.27
N ASP A 48 1.64 -7.45 13.71
CA ASP A 48 2.70 -8.34 13.25
C ASP A 48 2.39 -8.77 11.81
N LEU A 49 3.27 -8.40 10.88
CA LEU A 49 3.07 -8.70 9.46
C LEU A 49 2.97 -10.21 9.18
N GLU A 50 3.67 -11.02 9.97
CA GLU A 50 3.63 -12.48 9.82
C GLU A 50 2.25 -13.08 10.20
N GLN A 51 1.51 -12.38 11.06
CA GLN A 51 0.20 -12.81 11.54
C GLN A 51 -0.96 -12.31 10.67
N LEU A 52 -0.70 -11.45 9.69
CA LEU A 52 -1.72 -10.95 8.79
C LEU A 52 -2.20 -12.07 7.86
N ALA A 53 -3.44 -12.49 8.03
CA ALA A 53 -4.04 -13.54 7.21
C ALA A 53 -4.45 -12.99 5.83
N PRO A 54 -4.46 -13.83 4.78
CA PRO A 54 -5.00 -13.44 3.49
C PRO A 54 -6.46 -13.01 3.60
N ILE A 55 -6.89 -12.13 2.70
CA ILE A 55 -8.27 -11.65 2.64
C ILE A 55 -8.84 -11.86 1.24
N ALA A 56 -10.11 -12.27 1.18
CA ALA A 56 -10.83 -12.40 -0.08
C ALA A 56 -11.35 -11.03 -0.55
N PRO A 57 -11.46 -10.79 -1.88
CA PRO A 57 -11.92 -9.50 -2.39
C PRO A 57 -13.28 -9.05 -1.85
N MET A 58 -14.23 -9.96 -1.71
CA MET A 58 -15.56 -9.61 -1.20
C MET A 58 -15.56 -9.25 0.28
N GLU A 59 -14.71 -9.88 1.08
CA GLU A 59 -14.53 -9.49 2.48
C GLU A 59 -13.97 -8.07 2.59
N LEU A 60 -13.00 -7.74 1.75
CA LEU A 60 -12.39 -6.42 1.71
C LEU A 60 -13.43 -5.36 1.33
N ALA A 61 -14.26 -5.63 0.31
CA ALA A 61 -15.28 -4.71 -0.14
C ALA A 61 -16.27 -4.36 0.97
N ARG A 62 -16.64 -5.32 1.80
CA ARG A 62 -17.54 -5.09 2.94
C ARG A 62 -16.95 -4.16 4.00
N ALA A 63 -15.63 -4.20 4.17
CA ALA A 63 -14.94 -3.36 5.15
C ALA A 63 -14.78 -1.91 4.69
N PHE A 64 -14.90 -1.66 3.39
CA PHE A 64 -14.65 -0.35 2.78
C PHE A 64 -15.89 0.15 2.01
N PRO A 65 -16.91 0.67 2.70
CA PRO A 65 -18.09 1.24 2.01
C PRO A 65 -17.83 2.59 1.35
N ASP A 66 -16.81 3.34 1.80
CA ASP A 66 -16.51 4.68 1.29
C ASP A 66 -15.77 4.62 -0.05
N PRO A 67 -16.30 5.23 -1.13
CA PRO A 67 -15.65 5.22 -2.44
C PRO A 67 -14.25 5.83 -2.45
N GLN A 68 -14.00 6.87 -1.67
CA GLN A 68 -12.67 7.50 -1.60
C GLN A 68 -11.64 6.55 -0.98
N LEU A 69 -11.99 5.88 0.11
CA LEU A 69 -11.12 4.90 0.74
C LEU A 69 -10.87 3.70 -0.17
N ARG A 70 -11.88 3.28 -0.94
CA ARG A 70 -11.72 2.21 -1.94
C ARG A 70 -10.67 2.57 -2.98
N ARG A 71 -10.71 3.79 -3.51
CA ARG A 71 -9.73 4.26 -4.49
C ARG A 71 -8.33 4.35 -3.89
N GLN A 72 -8.22 4.87 -2.68
CA GLN A 72 -6.93 4.96 -1.98
C GLN A 72 -6.34 3.57 -1.73
N LEU A 73 -7.18 2.62 -1.36
CA LEU A 73 -6.74 1.24 -1.16
C LEU A 73 -6.23 0.63 -2.47
N VAL A 74 -6.95 0.82 -3.56
CA VAL A 74 -6.50 0.33 -4.88
C VAL A 74 -5.18 0.98 -5.27
N GLN A 75 -4.98 2.27 -5.00
CA GLN A 75 -3.69 2.93 -5.20
C GLN A 75 -2.58 2.22 -4.41
N GLY A 76 -2.84 1.91 -3.15
CA GLY A 76 -1.88 1.17 -2.32
C GLY A 76 -1.56 -0.21 -2.86
N LEU A 77 -2.58 -0.92 -3.34
CA LEU A 77 -2.39 -2.24 -3.95
C LEU A 77 -1.56 -2.16 -5.24
N VAL A 78 -1.79 -1.17 -6.08
CA VAL A 78 -1.00 -0.95 -7.29
C VAL A 78 0.45 -0.62 -6.94
N ILE A 79 0.67 0.23 -5.93
CA ILE A 79 2.01 0.57 -5.46
C ILE A 79 2.74 -0.69 -5.00
N MET A 80 2.08 -1.58 -4.26
CA MET A 80 2.69 -2.85 -3.83
C MET A 80 3.20 -3.69 -5.00
N THR A 81 2.50 -3.67 -6.14
CA THR A 81 2.95 -4.41 -7.33
C THR A 81 4.13 -3.77 -8.05
N LEU A 82 4.33 -2.47 -7.85
CA LEU A 82 5.34 -1.69 -8.60
C LEU A 82 6.61 -1.42 -7.78
N ILE A 83 6.54 -1.58 -6.46
CA ILE A 83 7.59 -1.08 -5.56
C ILE A 83 8.94 -1.77 -5.75
N ASP A 84 8.95 -3.03 -6.11
CA ASP A 84 10.18 -3.79 -6.38
C ASP A 84 10.61 -3.75 -7.84
N GLY A 85 9.80 -3.13 -8.71
CA GLY A 85 10.05 -3.07 -10.16
C GLY A 85 9.72 -4.37 -10.90
N LYS A 86 9.12 -5.34 -10.22
CA LYS A 86 8.80 -6.66 -10.76
C LYS A 86 7.32 -6.96 -10.61
N ALA A 87 6.47 -6.20 -11.31
CA ALA A 87 5.04 -6.49 -11.31
C ALA A 87 4.81 -7.85 -11.97
N SER A 88 4.54 -8.88 -11.17
CA SER A 88 4.23 -10.20 -11.70
C SER A 88 2.81 -10.26 -12.24
N PRO A 89 2.50 -11.16 -13.21
CA PRO A 89 1.13 -11.37 -13.65
C PRO A 89 0.18 -11.78 -12.52
N ASN A 90 0.66 -12.57 -11.56
CA ASN A 90 -0.13 -13.01 -10.41
C ASN A 90 -0.52 -11.83 -9.50
N GLU A 91 0.42 -10.95 -9.18
CA GLU A 91 0.16 -9.76 -8.39
C GLU A 91 -0.84 -8.85 -9.10
N THR A 92 -0.64 -8.62 -10.40
CA THR A 92 -1.53 -7.81 -11.22
C THR A 92 -2.96 -8.38 -11.24
N ALA A 93 -3.09 -9.69 -11.39
CA ALA A 93 -4.39 -10.36 -11.38
C ALA A 93 -5.10 -10.18 -10.03
N HIS A 94 -4.38 -10.26 -8.92
CA HIS A 94 -4.94 -10.04 -7.58
C HIS A 94 -5.44 -8.60 -7.42
N VAL A 95 -4.66 -7.62 -7.86
CA VAL A 95 -5.09 -6.21 -7.82
C VAL A 95 -6.37 -5.99 -8.63
N GLU A 96 -6.46 -6.59 -9.80
CA GLU A 96 -7.67 -6.49 -10.64
C GLU A 96 -8.90 -7.10 -9.96
N GLN A 97 -8.74 -8.24 -9.29
CA GLN A 97 -9.81 -8.88 -8.53
C GLN A 97 -10.28 -8.01 -7.36
N PHE A 98 -9.36 -7.44 -6.60
CA PHE A 98 -9.69 -6.52 -5.52
C PHE A 98 -10.36 -5.25 -6.04
N ALA A 99 -9.82 -4.66 -7.11
CA ALA A 99 -10.39 -3.46 -7.72
C ALA A 99 -11.83 -3.71 -8.22
N GLN A 100 -12.06 -4.85 -8.82
CA GLN A 100 -13.41 -5.23 -9.28
C GLN A 100 -14.38 -5.33 -8.11
N ALA A 101 -13.98 -5.98 -7.01
CA ALA A 101 -14.81 -6.11 -5.82
C ALA A 101 -15.07 -4.74 -5.16
N LEU A 102 -14.09 -3.85 -5.18
CA LEU A 102 -14.20 -2.49 -4.65
C LEU A 102 -14.90 -1.53 -5.61
N GLU A 103 -15.34 -2.00 -6.76
CA GLU A 103 -16.05 -1.22 -7.79
C GLU A 103 -15.21 -0.06 -8.34
N VAL A 104 -13.90 -0.26 -8.45
CA VAL A 104 -13.00 0.67 -9.13
C VAL A 104 -12.81 0.19 -10.57
N ASP A 105 -13.15 1.05 -11.52
CA ASP A 105 -13.19 0.70 -12.95
C ASP A 105 -11.82 0.27 -13.49
N PRO A 106 -11.77 -0.77 -14.35
CA PRO A 106 -10.49 -1.22 -14.95
C PRO A 106 -9.70 -0.12 -15.66
N PRO A 107 -10.31 0.82 -16.44
CA PRO A 107 -9.57 1.93 -17.01
C PRO A 107 -8.91 2.84 -15.97
N GLU A 108 -9.56 3.06 -14.83
CA GLU A 108 -9.00 3.84 -13.72
C GLU A 108 -7.78 3.15 -13.11
N VAL A 109 -7.86 1.83 -12.90
CA VAL A 109 -6.73 1.03 -12.40
C VAL A 109 -5.56 1.09 -13.37
N LYS A 110 -5.82 0.95 -14.66
CA LYS A 110 -4.80 1.01 -15.71
C LYS A 110 -4.14 2.38 -15.74
N ASN A 111 -4.90 3.44 -15.61
CA ASN A 111 -4.40 4.81 -15.57
C ASN A 111 -3.54 5.06 -14.32
N LEU A 112 -3.99 4.61 -13.16
CA LEU A 112 -3.22 4.67 -11.91
C LEU A 112 -1.89 3.96 -12.06
N ARG A 113 -1.90 2.76 -12.64
CA ARG A 113 -0.67 1.99 -12.87
C ARG A 113 0.29 2.74 -13.79
N HIS A 114 -0.22 3.33 -14.85
CA HIS A 114 0.60 4.09 -15.80
C HIS A 114 1.25 5.31 -15.14
N VAL A 115 0.48 6.09 -14.40
CA VAL A 115 0.96 7.29 -13.68
C VAL A 115 1.96 6.90 -12.60
N LEU A 116 1.63 5.91 -11.78
CA LEU A 116 2.47 5.47 -10.67
C LEU A 116 3.76 4.81 -11.16
N LYS A 117 3.72 4.11 -12.28
CA LYS A 117 4.92 3.47 -12.86
C LYS A 117 5.99 4.51 -13.23
N GLY A 118 5.59 5.66 -13.75
CA GLY A 118 6.52 6.76 -14.02
C GLY A 118 7.05 7.39 -12.74
N GLU A 119 6.20 7.57 -11.74
CA GLU A 119 6.56 8.18 -10.47
C GLU A 119 7.39 7.26 -9.57
N ILE A 120 7.15 5.97 -9.61
CA ILE A 120 7.86 5.01 -8.76
C ILE A 120 9.33 4.86 -9.15
N LEU A 121 9.67 5.03 -10.42
CA LEU A 121 11.08 5.10 -10.80
C LEU A 121 11.82 6.22 -10.08
N GLN A 122 11.18 7.36 -9.84
CA GLN A 122 11.72 8.43 -9.01
C GLN A 122 11.51 8.15 -7.51
N LEU A 123 10.36 7.62 -7.14
CA LEU A 123 10.03 7.30 -5.75
C LEU A 123 10.94 6.20 -5.16
N ARG A 124 11.44 5.27 -5.95
CA ARG A 124 12.41 4.29 -5.48
C ARG A 124 13.66 4.92 -4.91
N LEU A 125 14.13 5.95 -5.57
CA LEU A 125 15.27 6.74 -5.10
C LEU A 125 14.85 7.67 -3.96
N ASP A 126 13.67 8.24 -4.06
CA ASP A 126 13.14 9.22 -3.10
C ASP A 126 12.56 8.59 -1.83
N LEU A 127 12.00 7.37 -1.88
CA LEU A 127 11.51 6.68 -0.68
C LEU A 127 12.66 6.32 0.25
N VAL A 128 13.76 5.82 -0.29
CA VAL A 128 14.97 5.57 0.49
C VAL A 128 15.53 6.89 1.02
N ARG A 129 15.56 7.93 0.20
CA ARG A 129 16.01 9.27 0.61
C ARG A 129 15.09 9.92 1.62
N ARG A 130 13.76 9.86 1.42
CA ARG A 130 12.77 10.44 2.34
C ARG A 130 12.74 9.72 3.67
N PHE A 131 12.89 8.40 3.66
CA PHE A 131 13.02 7.62 4.89
C PHE A 131 14.26 8.04 5.67
N TRP A 132 15.39 8.19 4.98
CA TRP A 132 16.63 8.69 5.53
C TRP A 132 16.51 10.14 6.01
N LEU A 133 15.93 11.02 5.21
CA LEU A 133 15.73 12.42 5.53
C LEU A 133 14.72 12.61 6.66
N ARG A 134 13.67 11.80 6.74
CA ARG A 134 12.73 11.84 7.87
C ARG A 134 13.40 11.47 9.18
N GLN A 135 14.24 10.45 9.19
CA GLN A 135 15.01 10.12 10.40
C GLN A 135 15.94 11.26 10.78
N LYS A 136 16.66 11.83 9.84
CA LYS A 136 17.54 12.97 10.09
C LYS A 136 16.79 14.23 10.51
N VAL A 137 15.69 14.54 9.86
CA VAL A 137 14.86 15.71 10.21
C VAL A 137 14.23 15.52 11.59
N THR A 138 13.73 14.32 11.90
CA THR A 138 13.18 14.01 13.22
C THR A 138 14.27 14.10 14.31
N GLU A 139 15.46 13.61 14.03
CA GLU A 139 16.60 13.73 14.95
C GLU A 139 17.01 15.20 15.18
N VAL A 140 17.06 15.99 14.11
CA VAL A 140 17.38 17.42 14.19
C VAL A 140 16.28 18.17 14.95
N TRP A 141 15.03 17.89 14.67
CA TRP A 141 13.90 18.51 15.37
C TRP A 141 13.88 18.14 16.84
N ASN A 142 14.16 16.90 17.19
CA ASN A 142 14.26 16.46 18.58
C ASN A 142 15.42 17.12 19.32
N LYS A 143 16.56 17.33 18.66
CA LYS A 143 17.72 18.01 19.23
C LYS A 143 17.52 19.50 19.44
N GLU A 144 16.75 20.15 18.56
CA GLU A 144 16.50 21.59 18.62
C GLU A 144 15.25 21.96 19.41
N GLY A 145 14.52 20.98 19.91
CA GLY A 145 13.32 21.20 20.70
C GLY A 145 12.13 21.79 19.92
N ILE A 146 12.10 21.54 18.62
CA ILE A 146 11.04 22.03 17.72
C ILE A 146 9.90 21.03 17.63
#